data_a9630894062a92a826b22e871cb4815c
#
_entry.id   a9630894062a92a826b22e871cb4815c
#
_cell.length_a   1.000
_cell.length_b   1.000
_cell.length_c   1.000
_cell.angle_alpha   90.00
_cell.angle_beta   90.00
_cell.angle_gamma   90.00
#
_symmetry.space_group_name_H-M   'P 1'
#
loop_
_entity.id
_entity.type
_entity.pdbx_description
1 polymer ?
#
loop_
_entity_poly.entity_id
_entity_poly.type
_entity_poly.pdbx_seq_one_letter_code
_entity_poly.pdbx_strand_id
1 'polypeptide(L)'
;MGKKVLISGGAGFIGSHIVERLLRRSDVEKILVVDNFWTGLASNLAGIDDPRYSLIECDVEHFSTHERFDEIIHLASPASPPWYMREPIRTINANLAGALNLIEKLTPNGRISFASTSEVYGDPLVSPQPESYRGSVDCTGPRSSYDESKRCTESLLFECHRTRGIDIRIVRLFNVYGPRTRPDDGRAVSNFLSQALTNGELTIYGDGQQSRSWGYVDDIVDALERYFWLDSIDYVGPLNIGNDREIPVVDIARYITTLVPGTKLKFCPPIPQDPTNRRPDLTLCRKILPNWEAKVSYEEGIRQTLDWFRVQVDLGQKTDAPTPVRLES
;
A
#
# COMPACT_ATOMS: atom_id res chain seq x y z
N MET A 1 -13.74 -5.01 27.31
CA MET A 1 -14.20 -5.67 26.07
C MET A 1 -13.12 -5.49 25.04
N GLY A 2 -12.83 -6.54 24.28
CA GLY A 2 -11.91 -6.44 23.15
C GLY A 2 -12.50 -5.64 22.00
N LYS A 3 -11.63 -5.13 21.12
CA LYS A 3 -12.06 -4.34 19.94
C LYS A 3 -12.54 -5.25 18.82
N LYS A 4 -13.63 -4.85 18.16
CA LYS A 4 -14.05 -5.42 16.87
C LYS A 4 -13.44 -4.60 15.74
N VAL A 5 -12.71 -5.28 14.89
CA VAL A 5 -11.94 -4.68 13.79
C VAL A 5 -12.49 -5.12 12.45
N LEU A 6 -12.71 -4.18 11.53
CA LEU A 6 -12.99 -4.46 10.13
C LEU A 6 -11.82 -4.01 9.27
N ILE A 7 -11.34 -4.88 8.39
CA ILE A 7 -10.23 -4.58 7.47
C ILE A 7 -10.71 -4.79 6.05
N SER A 8 -10.84 -3.72 5.28
CA SER A 8 -11.07 -3.85 3.84
C SER A 8 -9.75 -3.94 3.09
N GLY A 9 -9.64 -4.84 2.13
CA GLY A 9 -8.38 -5.13 1.43
C GLY A 9 -7.41 -5.99 2.25
N GLY A 10 -7.94 -6.80 3.19
CA GLY A 10 -7.11 -7.59 4.09
C GLY A 10 -6.40 -8.77 3.44
N ALA A 11 -6.83 -9.24 2.26
CA ALA A 11 -6.11 -10.24 1.46
C ALA A 11 -5.02 -9.63 0.56
N GLY A 12 -4.93 -8.30 0.54
CA GLY A 12 -3.88 -7.57 -0.16
C GLY A 12 -2.50 -7.70 0.51
N PHE A 13 -1.50 -7.13 -0.15
CA PHE A 13 -0.11 -7.15 0.31
C PHE A 13 0.04 -6.63 1.75
N ILE A 14 -0.27 -5.35 1.99
CA ILE A 14 -0.14 -4.75 3.33
C ILE A 14 -1.20 -5.30 4.28
N GLY A 15 -2.43 -5.49 3.79
CA GLY A 15 -3.57 -5.94 4.60
C GLY A 15 -3.33 -7.27 5.28
N SER A 16 -2.75 -8.24 4.59
CA SER A 16 -2.48 -9.57 5.15
C SER A 16 -1.47 -9.57 6.30
N HIS A 17 -0.46 -8.70 6.22
CA HIS A 17 0.48 -8.50 7.33
C HIS A 17 -0.20 -7.83 8.54
N ILE A 18 -1.10 -6.85 8.31
CA ILE A 18 -1.87 -6.22 9.38
C ILE A 18 -2.79 -7.24 10.06
N VAL A 19 -3.51 -8.07 9.29
CA VAL A 19 -4.37 -9.13 9.84
C VAL A 19 -3.59 -10.01 10.82
N GLU A 20 -2.42 -10.53 10.41
CA GLU A 20 -1.61 -11.37 11.29
C GLU A 20 -1.11 -10.65 12.55
N ARG A 21 -0.71 -9.38 12.43
CA ARG A 21 -0.29 -8.62 13.61
C ARG A 21 -1.44 -8.42 14.58
N LEU A 22 -2.62 -8.10 14.09
CA LEU A 22 -3.79 -7.89 14.93
C LEU A 22 -4.27 -9.18 15.62
N LEU A 23 -4.11 -10.33 14.99
CA LEU A 23 -4.40 -11.63 15.62
C LEU A 23 -3.45 -11.94 16.79
N ARG A 24 -2.28 -11.32 16.89
CA ARG A 24 -1.36 -11.47 18.05
C ARG A 24 -1.75 -10.59 19.24
N ARG A 25 -2.69 -9.67 19.03
CA ARG A 25 -3.13 -8.73 20.09
C ARG A 25 -4.22 -9.35 20.94
N SER A 26 -4.08 -9.16 22.26
CA SER A 26 -5.08 -9.62 23.24
C SER A 26 -6.28 -8.68 23.40
N ASP A 27 -6.14 -7.42 22.95
CA ASP A 27 -7.20 -6.41 22.97
C ASP A 27 -8.09 -6.44 21.71
N VAL A 28 -7.87 -7.38 20.78
CA VAL A 28 -8.71 -7.63 19.60
C VAL A 28 -9.60 -8.85 19.84
N GLU A 29 -10.91 -8.62 19.83
CA GLU A 29 -11.94 -9.64 20.02
C GLU A 29 -12.38 -10.29 18.72
N LYS A 30 -12.42 -9.51 17.61
CA LYS A 30 -12.86 -9.98 16.32
C LYS A 30 -12.16 -9.24 15.20
N ILE A 31 -11.81 -9.96 14.13
CA ILE A 31 -11.33 -9.38 12.86
C ILE A 31 -12.25 -9.88 11.74
N LEU A 32 -12.93 -8.94 11.09
CA LEU A 32 -13.65 -9.18 9.86
C LEU A 32 -12.87 -8.58 8.69
N VAL A 33 -12.47 -9.42 7.75
CA VAL A 33 -11.84 -9.00 6.49
C VAL A 33 -12.89 -8.92 5.39
N VAL A 34 -12.87 -7.85 4.60
CA VAL A 34 -13.64 -7.70 3.36
C VAL A 34 -12.66 -7.51 2.21
N ASP A 35 -12.68 -8.41 1.24
CA ASP A 35 -11.80 -8.36 0.06
C ASP A 35 -12.51 -8.97 -1.14
N ASN A 36 -12.28 -8.46 -2.33
CA ASN A 36 -12.86 -8.99 -3.58
C ASN A 36 -11.84 -9.77 -4.42
N PHE A 37 -10.63 -9.98 -3.88
CA PHE A 37 -9.49 -10.64 -4.51
C PHE A 37 -9.10 -10.09 -5.90
N TRP A 38 -9.51 -8.89 -6.22
CA TRP A 38 -9.12 -8.25 -7.48
C TRP A 38 -7.60 -8.06 -7.58
N THR A 39 -6.99 -7.52 -6.52
CA THR A 39 -5.53 -7.40 -6.39
C THR A 39 -4.98 -8.13 -5.17
N GLY A 40 -5.83 -8.56 -4.26
CA GLY A 40 -5.52 -9.44 -3.14
C GLY A 40 -5.33 -10.89 -3.60
N LEU A 41 -4.66 -11.69 -2.79
CA LEU A 41 -4.48 -13.13 -2.98
C LEU A 41 -5.08 -13.88 -1.79
N ALA A 42 -5.99 -14.82 -2.05
CA ALA A 42 -6.55 -15.67 -0.99
C ALA A 42 -5.46 -16.44 -0.24
N SER A 43 -4.37 -16.80 -0.93
CA SER A 43 -3.20 -17.46 -0.35
C SER A 43 -2.50 -16.63 0.72
N ASN A 44 -2.61 -15.30 0.71
CA ASN A 44 -2.01 -14.42 1.71
C ASN A 44 -2.66 -14.59 3.10
N LEU A 45 -3.89 -15.12 3.15
CA LEU A 45 -4.64 -15.37 4.38
C LEU A 45 -4.84 -16.88 4.63
N ALA A 46 -4.30 -17.73 3.75
CA ALA A 46 -4.39 -19.18 3.89
C ALA A 46 -3.67 -19.64 5.16
N GLY A 47 -4.32 -20.57 5.90
CA GLY A 47 -3.76 -21.12 7.13
C GLY A 47 -3.99 -20.28 8.39
N ILE A 48 -4.74 -19.18 8.32
CA ILE A 48 -5.22 -18.50 9.53
C ILE A 48 -6.31 -19.37 10.16
N ASP A 49 -5.97 -20.02 11.27
CA ASP A 49 -6.89 -20.82 12.10
C ASP A 49 -7.06 -20.11 13.46
N ASP A 50 -7.82 -19.03 13.45
CA ASP A 50 -8.12 -18.24 14.66
C ASP A 50 -9.64 -17.96 14.68
N PRO A 51 -10.36 -18.34 15.76
CA PRO A 51 -11.82 -18.17 15.82
C PRO A 51 -12.28 -16.70 15.77
N ARG A 52 -11.38 -15.76 16.01
CA ARG A 52 -11.66 -14.32 15.91
C ARG A 52 -11.69 -13.80 14.47
N TYR A 53 -11.10 -14.57 13.54
CA TYR A 53 -10.97 -14.19 12.14
C TYR A 53 -12.14 -14.66 11.31
N SER A 54 -12.61 -13.78 10.41
CA SER A 54 -13.58 -14.12 9.36
C SER A 54 -13.33 -13.30 8.11
N LEU A 55 -13.69 -13.83 6.94
CA LEU A 55 -13.52 -13.20 5.64
C LEU A 55 -14.84 -13.22 4.88
N ILE A 56 -15.15 -12.07 4.26
CA ILE A 56 -16.26 -11.94 3.31
C ILE A 56 -15.68 -11.49 1.96
N GLU A 57 -15.96 -12.26 0.92
CA GLU A 57 -15.65 -11.88 -0.45
C GLU A 57 -16.70 -10.91 -0.98
N CYS A 58 -16.32 -9.64 -1.14
CA CYS A 58 -17.22 -8.58 -1.60
C CYS A 58 -16.44 -7.33 -2.02
N ASP A 59 -16.98 -6.58 -2.99
CA ASP A 59 -16.55 -5.21 -3.26
C ASP A 59 -16.91 -4.33 -2.05
N VAL A 60 -15.95 -3.55 -1.56
CA VAL A 60 -16.09 -2.79 -0.31
C VAL A 60 -17.25 -1.78 -0.34
N GLU A 61 -17.54 -1.19 -1.49
CA GLU A 61 -18.66 -0.27 -1.70
C GLU A 61 -20.04 -0.96 -1.61
N HIS A 62 -20.10 -2.28 -1.77
CA HIS A 62 -21.33 -3.08 -1.69
C HIS A 62 -21.44 -3.89 -0.40
N PHE A 63 -20.42 -3.83 0.46
CA PHE A 63 -20.41 -4.57 1.72
C PHE A 63 -21.55 -4.14 2.63
N SER A 64 -22.31 -5.10 3.14
CA SER A 64 -23.45 -4.86 4.02
C SER A 64 -23.38 -5.72 5.27
N THR A 65 -23.64 -5.10 6.42
CA THR A 65 -23.72 -5.77 7.72
C THR A 65 -24.48 -4.90 8.72
N HIS A 66 -25.14 -5.52 9.69
CA HIS A 66 -25.72 -4.84 10.87
C HIS A 66 -24.69 -4.68 12.00
N GLU A 67 -23.55 -5.36 11.91
CA GLU A 67 -22.49 -5.28 12.92
C GLU A 67 -21.80 -3.91 12.87
N ARG A 68 -21.33 -3.45 14.04
CA ARG A 68 -20.56 -2.20 14.20
C ARG A 68 -19.18 -2.53 14.70
N PHE A 69 -18.21 -1.71 14.29
CA PHE A 69 -16.79 -1.92 14.54
C PHE A 69 -16.17 -0.73 15.29
N ASP A 70 -15.28 -1.05 16.21
CA ASP A 70 -14.55 -0.06 16.99
C ASP A 70 -13.38 0.52 16.18
N GLU A 71 -12.78 -0.31 15.32
CA GLU A 71 -11.71 0.06 14.42
C GLU A 71 -12.05 -0.40 12.99
N ILE A 72 -11.97 0.51 12.04
CA ILE A 72 -12.05 0.18 10.61
C ILE A 72 -10.72 0.56 9.95
N ILE A 73 -10.10 -0.39 9.26
CA ILE A 73 -8.86 -0.15 8.50
C ILE A 73 -9.18 -0.30 7.01
N HIS A 74 -9.21 0.82 6.31
CA HIS A 74 -9.54 0.86 4.88
C HIS A 74 -8.27 0.83 4.03
N LEU A 75 -7.96 -0.37 3.49
CA LEU A 75 -6.82 -0.64 2.61
C LEU A 75 -7.26 -1.08 1.20
N ALA A 76 -8.55 -1.35 0.99
CA ALA A 76 -9.07 -1.81 -0.30
C ALA A 76 -8.86 -0.73 -1.37
N SER A 77 -7.89 -0.96 -2.24
CA SER A 77 -7.58 -0.13 -3.39
C SER A 77 -6.54 -0.82 -4.27
N PRO A 78 -6.70 -0.85 -5.59
CA PRO A 78 -5.60 -1.23 -6.48
C PRO A 78 -4.54 -0.13 -6.43
N ALA A 79 -3.32 -0.46 -5.98
CA ALA A 79 -2.28 0.52 -5.72
C ALA A 79 -1.16 0.51 -6.77
N SER A 80 -1.29 -0.29 -7.81
CA SER A 80 -0.30 -0.41 -8.88
C SER A 80 -0.84 0.14 -10.19
N PRO A 81 -0.02 0.93 -10.94
CA PRO A 81 -0.45 1.58 -12.19
C PRO A 81 -1.14 0.65 -13.20
N PRO A 82 -0.61 -0.56 -13.52
CA PRO A 82 -1.28 -1.44 -14.46
C PRO A 82 -2.70 -1.84 -14.05
N TRP A 83 -2.96 -1.93 -12.75
CA TRP A 83 -4.25 -2.35 -12.21
C TRP A 83 -5.25 -1.20 -12.15
N TYR A 84 -4.89 -0.04 -11.57
CA TYR A 84 -5.84 1.07 -11.44
C TYR A 84 -6.13 1.77 -12.78
N MET A 85 -5.17 1.77 -13.72
CA MET A 85 -5.40 2.31 -15.06
C MET A 85 -6.30 1.42 -15.92
N ARG A 86 -6.34 0.11 -15.65
CA ARG A 86 -7.21 -0.83 -16.34
C ARG A 86 -8.67 -0.65 -15.95
N GLU A 87 -8.94 -0.38 -14.69
CA GLU A 87 -10.30 -0.27 -14.13
C GLU A 87 -10.44 1.04 -13.31
N PRO A 88 -10.35 2.21 -13.98
CA PRO A 88 -10.25 3.49 -13.27
C PRO A 88 -11.49 3.83 -12.45
N ILE A 89 -12.69 3.55 -12.97
CA ILE A 89 -13.94 3.83 -12.25
C ILE A 89 -14.08 2.93 -11.02
N ARG A 90 -13.74 1.65 -11.15
CA ARG A 90 -13.73 0.73 -10.02
C ARG A 90 -12.74 1.15 -8.94
N THR A 91 -11.60 1.72 -9.35
CA THR A 91 -10.60 2.29 -8.42
C THR A 91 -11.18 3.45 -7.62
N ILE A 92 -11.89 4.38 -8.28
CA ILE A 92 -12.55 5.52 -7.62
C ILE A 92 -13.60 5.00 -6.63
N ASN A 93 -14.44 4.06 -7.03
CA ASN A 93 -15.48 3.49 -6.18
C ASN A 93 -14.90 2.81 -4.94
N ALA A 94 -13.88 1.96 -5.11
CA ALA A 94 -13.24 1.29 -3.99
C ALA A 94 -12.70 2.28 -2.95
N ASN A 95 -12.07 3.39 -3.38
CA ASN A 95 -11.53 4.39 -2.48
C ASN A 95 -12.63 5.24 -1.83
N LEU A 96 -13.50 5.88 -2.62
CA LEU A 96 -14.42 6.89 -2.14
C LEU A 96 -15.76 6.29 -1.65
N ALA A 97 -16.44 5.52 -2.49
CA ALA A 97 -17.72 4.90 -2.11
C ALA A 97 -17.51 3.83 -1.04
N GLY A 98 -16.37 3.10 -1.10
CA GLY A 98 -15.95 2.18 -0.06
C GLY A 98 -15.78 2.87 1.29
N ALA A 99 -15.07 4.00 1.35
CA ALA A 99 -14.92 4.77 2.57
C ALA A 99 -16.27 5.26 3.13
N LEU A 100 -17.15 5.80 2.27
CA LEU A 100 -18.50 6.23 2.66
C LEU A 100 -19.30 5.07 3.27
N ASN A 101 -19.25 3.90 2.64
CA ASN A 101 -19.95 2.72 3.15
C ASN A 101 -19.37 2.26 4.50
N LEU A 102 -18.06 2.25 4.65
CA LEU A 102 -17.39 1.80 5.87
C LEU A 102 -17.64 2.71 7.07
N ILE A 103 -17.67 4.03 6.88
CA ILE A 103 -17.93 5.01 7.93
C ILE A 103 -19.26 4.71 8.64
N GLU A 104 -20.28 4.27 7.90
CA GLU A 104 -21.60 3.93 8.45
C GLU A 104 -21.60 2.63 9.27
N LYS A 105 -20.49 1.90 9.32
CA LYS A 105 -20.31 0.68 10.13
C LYS A 105 -19.54 0.92 11.44
N LEU A 106 -19.15 2.16 11.72
CA LEU A 106 -18.48 2.51 12.98
C LEU A 106 -19.44 2.45 14.17
N THR A 107 -18.90 2.07 15.34
CA THR A 107 -19.54 2.36 16.62
C THR A 107 -19.53 3.88 16.87
N PRO A 108 -20.33 4.42 17.80
CA PRO A 108 -20.37 5.87 18.07
C PRO A 108 -19.02 6.50 18.40
N ASN A 109 -18.09 5.74 18.99
CA ASN A 109 -16.73 6.20 19.31
C ASN A 109 -15.67 5.44 18.47
N GLY A 110 -16.09 4.88 17.35
CA GLY A 110 -15.19 4.11 16.51
C GLY A 110 -14.26 5.00 15.70
N ARG A 111 -13.17 4.39 15.26
CA ARG A 111 -12.10 5.02 14.48
C ARG A 111 -12.05 4.43 13.08
N ILE A 112 -11.75 5.28 12.09
CA ILE A 112 -11.39 4.83 10.76
C ILE A 112 -9.94 5.20 10.43
N SER A 113 -9.15 4.19 10.06
CA SER A 113 -7.79 4.31 9.56
C SER A 113 -7.77 4.11 8.04
N PHE A 114 -7.13 5.00 7.32
CA PHE A 114 -7.12 5.01 5.85
C PHE A 114 -5.69 5.01 5.30
N ALA A 115 -5.41 4.05 4.43
CA ALA A 115 -4.18 4.05 3.65
C ALA A 115 -4.32 4.96 2.42
N SER A 116 -3.86 6.19 2.56
CA SER A 116 -3.55 7.10 1.48
C SER A 116 -2.17 6.78 0.89
N THR A 117 -1.63 7.64 0.07
CA THR A 117 -0.45 7.37 -0.73
C THR A 117 0.40 8.63 -0.92
N SER A 118 1.69 8.47 -1.18
CA SER A 118 2.55 9.56 -1.65
C SER A 118 2.16 10.08 -3.03
N GLU A 119 1.32 9.35 -3.78
CA GLU A 119 0.82 9.80 -5.08
C GLU A 119 -0.06 11.07 -4.97
N VAL A 120 -0.63 11.36 -3.78
CA VAL A 120 -1.35 12.61 -3.52
C VAL A 120 -0.48 13.87 -3.68
N TYR A 121 0.83 13.69 -3.69
CA TYR A 121 1.79 14.77 -3.95
C TYR A 121 2.02 15.02 -5.44
N GLY A 122 1.58 14.14 -6.33
CA GLY A 122 1.79 14.25 -7.76
C GLY A 122 3.26 14.19 -8.16
N ASP A 123 3.67 14.98 -9.15
CA ASP A 123 5.09 15.21 -9.45
C ASP A 123 5.62 16.33 -8.53
N PRO A 124 6.39 15.98 -7.48
CA PRO A 124 6.64 16.90 -6.39
C PRO A 124 7.71 17.93 -6.76
N LEU A 125 7.42 19.21 -6.50
CA LEU A 125 8.38 20.31 -6.60
C LEU A 125 9.25 20.46 -5.34
N VAL A 126 8.98 19.65 -4.30
CA VAL A 126 9.68 19.70 -3.01
C VAL A 126 10.17 18.28 -2.66
N SER A 127 11.42 18.17 -2.23
CA SER A 127 11.99 16.92 -1.73
C SER A 127 12.89 17.20 -0.51
N PRO A 128 12.73 16.45 0.61
CA PRO A 128 11.68 15.47 0.88
C PRO A 128 10.28 16.11 0.97
N GLN A 129 9.22 15.31 0.72
CA GLN A 129 7.83 15.79 0.76
C GLN A 129 7.30 15.82 2.20
N PRO A 130 7.01 16.98 2.79
CA PRO A 130 6.33 17.08 4.09
C PRO A 130 4.80 16.95 3.91
N GLU A 131 4.09 16.59 4.97
CA GLU A 131 2.62 16.44 4.95
C GLU A 131 1.90 17.76 4.60
N SER A 132 2.52 18.89 4.87
CA SER A 132 2.00 20.22 4.53
C SER A 132 2.06 20.56 3.04
N TYR A 133 2.83 19.82 2.25
CA TYR A 133 2.90 20.02 0.80
C TYR A 133 1.60 19.59 0.14
N ARG A 134 0.94 20.52 -0.57
CA ARG A 134 -0.39 20.32 -1.15
C ARG A 134 -0.38 19.41 -2.38
N GLY A 135 0.78 19.21 -2.99
CA GLY A 135 0.92 18.39 -4.18
C GLY A 135 0.65 19.12 -5.50
N SER A 136 0.99 18.41 -6.58
CA SER A 136 0.84 18.88 -7.96
C SER A 136 0.31 17.68 -8.79
N VAL A 137 -0.94 17.27 -8.53
CA VAL A 137 -1.61 16.17 -9.21
C VAL A 137 -2.26 16.67 -10.48
N ASP A 138 -2.10 15.93 -11.59
CA ASP A 138 -2.83 16.15 -12.84
C ASP A 138 -4.17 15.42 -12.78
N CYS A 139 -5.26 16.16 -12.56
CA CYS A 139 -6.60 15.59 -12.42
C CYS A 139 -7.19 15.02 -13.73
N THR A 140 -6.54 15.26 -14.86
CA THR A 140 -6.94 14.76 -16.20
C THR A 140 -6.00 13.68 -16.72
N GLY A 141 -4.89 13.48 -16.04
CA GLY A 141 -3.88 12.50 -16.41
C GLY A 141 -4.32 11.05 -16.20
N PRO A 142 -3.61 10.10 -16.78
CA PRO A 142 -3.97 8.67 -16.76
C PRO A 142 -3.95 8.05 -15.36
N ARG A 143 -3.27 8.69 -14.40
CA ARG A 143 -3.17 8.25 -13.00
C ARG A 143 -4.22 8.87 -12.09
N SER A 144 -4.98 9.86 -12.61
CA SER A 144 -5.92 10.67 -11.84
C SER A 144 -6.96 9.86 -11.06
N SER A 145 -7.42 8.74 -11.62
CA SER A 145 -8.39 7.86 -10.95
C SER A 145 -7.93 7.36 -9.58
N TYR A 146 -6.66 7.06 -9.46
CA TYR A 146 -6.05 6.65 -8.20
C TYR A 146 -5.68 7.88 -7.34
N ASP A 147 -4.91 8.79 -7.90
CA ASP A 147 -4.34 9.93 -7.18
C ASP A 147 -5.46 10.82 -6.60
N GLU A 148 -6.43 11.22 -7.41
CA GLU A 148 -7.54 12.08 -6.99
C GLU A 148 -8.56 11.35 -6.12
N SER A 149 -8.84 10.07 -6.34
CA SER A 149 -9.74 9.34 -5.45
C SER A 149 -9.15 9.21 -4.04
N LYS A 150 -7.83 9.02 -3.90
CA LYS A 150 -7.15 9.04 -2.59
C LYS A 150 -7.24 10.42 -1.94
N ARG A 151 -6.97 11.51 -2.67
CA ARG A 151 -7.09 12.90 -2.19
C ARG A 151 -8.53 13.21 -1.77
N CYS A 152 -9.51 12.84 -2.58
CA CYS A 152 -10.93 13.04 -2.28
C CYS A 152 -11.34 12.28 -1.01
N THR A 153 -10.86 11.05 -0.82
CA THR A 153 -11.13 10.27 0.40
C THR A 153 -10.47 10.90 1.63
N GLU A 154 -9.23 11.44 1.54
CA GLU A 154 -8.66 12.23 2.63
C GLU A 154 -9.61 13.39 3.01
N SER A 155 -10.07 14.17 2.02
CA SER A 155 -10.98 15.29 2.25
C SER A 155 -12.30 14.84 2.90
N LEU A 156 -12.91 13.76 2.40
CA LEU A 156 -14.12 13.16 2.96
C LEU A 156 -13.93 12.83 4.45
N LEU A 157 -12.84 12.16 4.81
CA LEU A 157 -12.58 11.76 6.19
C LEU A 157 -12.37 12.98 7.11
N PHE A 158 -11.70 14.02 6.62
CA PHE A 158 -11.58 15.29 7.36
C PHE A 158 -12.94 15.94 7.59
N GLU A 159 -13.85 15.94 6.61
CA GLU A 159 -15.20 16.49 6.81
C GLU A 159 -16.01 15.63 7.77
N CYS A 160 -15.88 14.31 7.75
CA CYS A 160 -16.49 13.43 8.74
C CYS A 160 -15.96 13.70 10.15
N HIS A 161 -14.66 13.95 10.29
CA HIS A 161 -14.08 14.37 11.57
C HIS A 161 -14.67 15.70 12.04
N ARG A 162 -14.68 16.74 11.18
CA ARG A 162 -15.16 18.10 11.56
C ARG A 162 -16.66 18.14 11.89
N THR A 163 -17.48 17.40 11.15
CA THR A 163 -18.93 17.48 11.23
C THR A 163 -19.57 16.43 12.13
N ARG A 164 -18.93 15.26 12.27
CA ARG A 164 -19.47 14.11 13.00
C ARG A 164 -18.57 13.68 14.19
N GLY A 165 -17.40 14.29 14.37
CA GLY A 165 -16.46 13.94 15.44
C GLY A 165 -15.80 12.57 15.31
N ILE A 166 -15.81 11.97 14.11
CA ILE A 166 -15.21 10.65 13.89
C ILE A 166 -13.70 10.73 14.11
N ASP A 167 -13.14 9.79 14.87
CA ASP A 167 -11.68 9.65 14.98
C ASP A 167 -11.11 9.07 13.69
N ILE A 168 -10.16 9.79 13.08
CA ILE A 168 -9.55 9.41 11.80
C ILE A 168 -8.04 9.24 11.95
N ARG A 169 -7.48 8.24 11.26
CA ARG A 169 -6.04 8.05 11.09
C ARG A 169 -5.76 7.92 9.59
N ILE A 170 -5.04 8.87 9.03
CA ILE A 170 -4.69 8.89 7.60
C ILE A 170 -3.19 8.69 7.48
N VAL A 171 -2.75 7.75 6.66
CA VAL A 171 -1.33 7.53 6.36
C VAL A 171 -1.07 7.72 4.88
N ARG A 172 -0.04 8.46 4.53
CA ARG A 172 0.47 8.57 3.16
C ARG A 172 1.66 7.63 3.01
N LEU A 173 1.39 6.47 2.42
CA LEU A 173 2.40 5.44 2.22
C LEU A 173 3.30 5.81 1.05
N PHE A 174 4.60 5.72 1.26
CA PHE A 174 5.61 5.74 0.21
C PHE A 174 5.84 4.32 -0.32
N ASN A 175 6.80 4.14 -1.23
CA ASN A 175 6.99 2.85 -1.87
C ASN A 175 7.26 1.74 -0.84
N VAL A 176 6.40 0.73 -0.84
CA VAL A 176 6.52 -0.46 0.02
C VAL A 176 6.78 -1.69 -0.84
N TYR A 177 7.67 -2.56 -0.40
CA TYR A 177 7.98 -3.84 -1.02
C TYR A 177 8.13 -4.93 0.04
N GLY A 178 7.97 -6.18 -0.35
CA GLY A 178 8.10 -7.31 0.56
C GLY A 178 7.34 -8.56 0.11
N PRO A 179 7.38 -9.64 0.89
CA PRO A 179 6.57 -10.85 0.71
C PRO A 179 5.07 -10.53 0.62
N ARG A 180 4.30 -11.41 -0.03
CA ARG A 180 2.85 -11.28 -0.28
C ARG A 180 2.46 -10.20 -1.29
N THR A 181 3.44 -9.51 -1.91
CA THR A 181 3.18 -8.74 -3.11
C THR A 181 2.93 -9.71 -4.27
N ARG A 182 1.89 -9.48 -5.07
CA ARG A 182 1.63 -10.29 -6.27
C ARG A 182 2.84 -10.29 -7.21
N PRO A 183 3.24 -11.44 -7.77
CA PRO A 183 4.31 -11.47 -8.78
C PRO A 183 4.01 -10.61 -10.01
N ASP A 184 2.72 -10.51 -10.41
CA ASP A 184 2.22 -9.69 -11.52
C ASP A 184 1.76 -8.29 -11.08
N ASP A 185 2.24 -7.78 -9.96
CA ASP A 185 1.83 -6.47 -9.42
C ASP A 185 2.19 -5.32 -10.37
N GLY A 186 3.34 -5.36 -11.02
CA GLY A 186 3.75 -4.36 -12.01
C GLY A 186 4.63 -3.23 -11.48
N ARG A 187 4.89 -3.14 -10.17
CA ARG A 187 5.86 -2.19 -9.60
C ARG A 187 7.29 -2.71 -9.71
N ALA A 188 8.28 -1.81 -9.62
CA ALA A 188 9.67 -2.10 -9.98
C ALA A 188 10.24 -3.35 -9.30
N VAL A 189 10.12 -3.48 -7.96
CA VAL A 189 10.70 -4.62 -7.23
C VAL A 189 10.01 -5.94 -7.63
N SER A 190 8.67 -5.97 -7.67
CA SER A 190 7.93 -7.18 -8.09
C SER A 190 8.27 -7.56 -9.54
N ASN A 191 8.35 -6.59 -10.45
CA ASN A 191 8.75 -6.84 -11.83
C ASN A 191 10.16 -7.44 -11.92
N PHE A 192 11.14 -6.83 -11.23
CA PHE A 192 12.51 -7.33 -11.27
C PHE A 192 12.62 -8.75 -10.73
N LEU A 193 11.95 -9.07 -9.63
CA LEU A 193 11.96 -10.41 -9.04
C LEU A 193 11.26 -11.44 -9.94
N SER A 194 10.10 -11.09 -10.49
CA SER A 194 9.39 -11.95 -11.45
C SER A 194 10.23 -12.19 -12.70
N GLN A 195 10.80 -11.14 -13.28
CA GLN A 195 11.65 -11.23 -14.47
C GLN A 195 12.92 -12.04 -14.20
N ALA A 196 13.55 -11.85 -13.04
CA ALA A 196 14.73 -12.62 -12.65
C ALA A 196 14.44 -14.11 -12.60
N LEU A 197 13.27 -14.51 -12.09
CA LEU A 197 12.89 -15.91 -11.90
C LEU A 197 12.31 -16.57 -13.16
N THR A 198 11.90 -15.79 -14.17
CA THR A 198 11.25 -16.33 -15.38
C THR A 198 12.08 -16.21 -16.64
N ASN A 199 12.45 -15.02 -17.06
CA ASN A 199 13.13 -14.78 -18.34
C ASN A 199 14.57 -14.28 -18.21
N GLY A 200 15.00 -13.91 -17.00
CA GLY A 200 16.36 -13.45 -16.73
C GLY A 200 16.72 -12.06 -17.28
N GLU A 201 15.77 -11.28 -17.81
CA GLU A 201 15.99 -9.92 -18.29
C GLU A 201 15.25 -8.90 -17.42
N LEU A 202 15.99 -8.10 -16.61
CA LEU A 202 15.43 -7.05 -15.77
C LEU A 202 15.26 -5.76 -16.58
N THR A 203 14.01 -5.34 -16.81
CA THR A 203 13.68 -4.17 -17.60
C THR A 203 13.82 -2.87 -16.80
N ILE A 204 14.78 -2.02 -17.19
CA ILE A 204 15.00 -0.70 -16.61
C ILE A 204 14.55 0.35 -17.61
N TYR A 205 13.65 1.23 -17.19
CA TYR A 205 13.19 2.35 -18.01
C TYR A 205 14.07 3.57 -17.77
N GLY A 206 14.53 4.22 -18.86
CA GLY A 206 15.54 5.27 -18.82
C GLY A 206 16.92 4.71 -18.45
N ASP A 207 17.72 5.50 -17.74
CA ASP A 207 19.06 5.13 -17.27
C ASP A 207 19.04 4.45 -15.89
N GLY A 208 17.85 4.38 -15.25
CA GLY A 208 17.66 3.79 -13.93
C GLY A 208 18.16 4.65 -12.77
N GLN A 209 18.58 5.89 -13.01
CA GLN A 209 19.07 6.81 -11.95
C GLN A 209 17.96 7.45 -11.14
N GLN A 210 16.70 7.33 -11.59
CA GLN A 210 15.56 7.76 -10.77
C GLN A 210 15.60 7.04 -9.42
N SER A 211 15.55 7.81 -8.33
CA SER A 211 15.60 7.27 -6.98
C SER A 211 14.22 7.06 -6.38
N ARG A 212 14.13 6.10 -5.48
CA ARG A 212 12.94 5.85 -4.66
C ARG A 212 13.35 5.52 -3.23
N SER A 213 12.50 5.87 -2.30
CA SER A 213 12.61 5.50 -0.89
C SER A 213 11.85 4.18 -0.66
N TRP A 214 12.59 3.09 -0.54
CA TRP A 214 12.03 1.74 -0.46
C TRP A 214 11.83 1.31 0.98
N GLY A 215 10.58 1.20 1.42
CA GLY A 215 10.21 0.68 2.74
C GLY A 215 9.93 -0.82 2.69
N TYR A 216 10.60 -1.59 3.54
CA TYR A 216 10.29 -3.01 3.70
C TYR A 216 8.98 -3.18 4.49
N VAL A 217 8.16 -4.14 4.08
CA VAL A 217 6.77 -4.27 4.57
C VAL A 217 6.67 -4.40 6.09
N ASP A 218 7.58 -5.13 6.75
CA ASP A 218 7.50 -5.33 8.20
C ASP A 218 7.74 -4.04 8.98
N ASP A 219 8.67 -3.18 8.52
CA ASP A 219 8.90 -1.86 9.12
C ASP A 219 7.66 -0.97 8.94
N ILE A 220 7.07 -0.99 7.74
CA ILE A 220 5.90 -0.18 7.43
C ILE A 220 4.68 -0.63 8.24
N VAL A 221 4.43 -1.94 8.32
CA VAL A 221 3.30 -2.49 9.08
C VAL A 221 3.47 -2.26 10.58
N ASP A 222 4.72 -2.26 11.09
CA ASP A 222 5.01 -1.87 12.47
C ASP A 222 4.60 -0.41 12.75
N ALA A 223 4.91 0.51 11.82
CA ALA A 223 4.46 1.90 11.94
C ALA A 223 2.93 2.02 11.89
N LEU A 224 2.30 1.30 10.94
CA LEU A 224 0.85 1.32 10.78
C LEU A 224 0.14 0.82 12.04
N GLU A 225 0.57 -0.33 12.58
CA GLU A 225 0.01 -0.86 13.81
C GLU A 225 0.15 0.14 14.96
N ARG A 226 1.35 0.67 15.19
CA ARG A 226 1.58 1.67 16.25
C ARG A 226 0.69 2.89 16.08
N TYR A 227 0.61 3.46 14.87
CA TYR A 227 -0.16 4.68 14.62
C TYR A 227 -1.67 4.47 14.74
N PHE A 228 -2.17 3.37 14.18
CA PHE A 228 -3.60 3.06 14.23
C PHE A 228 -4.09 2.73 15.65
N TRP A 229 -3.20 2.23 16.52
CA TRP A 229 -3.50 1.86 17.91
C TRP A 229 -3.12 2.90 18.96
N LEU A 230 -2.68 4.09 18.55
CA LEU A 230 -2.51 5.18 19.51
C LEU A 230 -3.86 5.59 20.10
N ASP A 231 -3.99 5.55 21.42
CA ASP A 231 -5.24 5.89 22.12
C ASP A 231 -5.64 7.35 21.89
N SER A 232 -4.68 8.26 21.98
CA SER A 232 -4.88 9.69 21.68
C SER A 232 -3.65 10.31 21.05
N ILE A 233 -3.86 11.23 20.13
CA ILE A 233 -2.82 12.09 19.57
C ILE A 233 -3.36 13.50 19.40
N ASP A 234 -2.52 14.49 19.71
CA ASP A 234 -2.84 15.92 19.49
C ASP A 234 -2.65 16.35 18.02
N TYR A 235 -2.81 15.40 17.12
CA TYR A 235 -2.63 15.62 15.69
C TYR A 235 -3.73 14.94 14.88
N VAL A 236 -4.46 15.74 14.13
CA VAL A 236 -5.45 15.26 13.15
C VAL A 236 -4.96 15.68 11.77
N GLY A 237 -4.40 14.74 11.04
CA GLY A 237 -3.82 14.98 9.73
C GLY A 237 -3.24 13.72 9.10
N PRO A 238 -2.82 13.78 7.84
CA PRO A 238 -2.13 12.67 7.22
C PRO A 238 -0.73 12.54 7.81
N LEU A 239 -0.25 11.31 7.96
CA LEU A 239 1.10 11.00 8.40
C LEU A 239 1.87 10.28 7.30
N ASN A 240 3.02 10.80 6.91
CA ASN A 240 3.92 10.10 6.01
C ASN A 240 4.55 8.89 6.69
N ILE A 241 4.42 7.73 6.06
CA ILE A 241 5.10 6.50 6.50
C ILE A 241 5.88 5.92 5.32
N GLY A 242 7.15 5.66 5.52
CA GLY A 242 8.06 5.15 4.50
C GLY A 242 9.49 5.02 5.02
N ASN A 243 10.43 4.84 4.11
CA ASN A 243 11.86 4.89 4.37
C ASN A 243 12.40 6.20 3.76
N ASP A 244 13.25 6.94 4.45
CA ASP A 244 13.84 8.19 3.93
C ASP A 244 15.19 7.99 3.22
N ARG A 245 15.66 6.74 3.11
CA ARG A 245 16.87 6.38 2.36
C ARG A 245 16.51 6.17 0.89
N GLU A 246 17.05 7.02 0.03
CA GLU A 246 16.85 6.91 -1.42
C GLU A 246 17.85 5.95 -2.03
N ILE A 247 17.35 5.11 -2.92
CA ILE A 247 18.17 4.13 -3.66
C ILE A 247 17.77 4.23 -5.14
N PRO A 248 18.74 4.37 -6.06
CA PRO A 248 18.50 4.31 -7.50
C PRO A 248 17.86 2.98 -7.91
N VAL A 249 16.90 3.04 -8.82
CA VAL A 249 16.21 1.83 -9.35
C VAL A 249 17.22 0.83 -9.93
N VAL A 250 18.25 1.33 -10.62
CA VAL A 250 19.31 0.48 -11.21
C VAL A 250 20.10 -0.28 -10.14
N ASP A 251 20.29 0.25 -8.95
CA ASP A 251 21.06 -0.43 -7.89
C ASP A 251 20.28 -1.61 -7.29
N ILE A 252 18.95 -1.48 -7.15
CA ILE A 252 18.08 -2.61 -6.81
C ILE A 252 18.19 -3.71 -7.87
N ALA A 253 18.10 -3.34 -9.15
CA ALA A 253 18.21 -4.31 -10.24
C ALA A 253 19.58 -5.00 -10.27
N ARG A 254 20.67 -4.25 -10.12
CA ARG A 254 22.05 -4.81 -10.01
C ARG A 254 22.16 -5.77 -8.84
N TYR A 255 21.62 -5.41 -7.69
CA TYR A 255 21.68 -6.30 -6.54
C TYR A 255 20.92 -7.62 -6.81
N ILE A 256 19.75 -7.57 -7.43
CA ILE A 256 19.00 -8.78 -7.82
C ILE A 256 19.82 -9.66 -8.78
N THR A 257 20.60 -9.09 -9.72
CA THR A 257 21.44 -9.90 -10.61
C THR A 257 22.55 -10.65 -9.84
N THR A 258 22.98 -10.18 -8.68
CA THR A 258 23.90 -10.93 -7.83
C THR A 258 23.26 -12.11 -7.11
N LEU A 259 21.95 -12.06 -6.89
CA LEU A 259 21.19 -13.10 -6.18
C LEU A 259 20.65 -14.20 -7.11
N VAL A 260 20.43 -13.88 -8.38
CA VAL A 260 19.91 -14.80 -9.38
C VAL A 260 20.88 -14.87 -10.57
N PRO A 261 21.78 -15.86 -10.59
CA PRO A 261 22.78 -16.01 -11.66
C PRO A 261 22.13 -16.13 -13.05
N GLY A 262 22.75 -15.50 -14.04
CA GLY A 262 22.26 -15.50 -15.43
C GLY A 262 21.33 -14.34 -15.78
N THR A 263 20.89 -13.55 -14.80
CA THR A 263 20.09 -12.34 -15.03
C THR A 263 20.91 -11.22 -15.67
N LYS A 264 20.26 -10.45 -16.54
CA LYS A 264 20.86 -9.30 -17.26
C LYS A 264 19.97 -8.07 -17.14
N LEU A 265 20.59 -6.89 -17.18
CA LEU A 265 19.87 -5.63 -17.26
C LEU A 265 19.52 -5.30 -18.71
N LYS A 266 18.26 -4.90 -18.95
CA LYS A 266 17.75 -4.46 -20.24
C LYS A 266 17.22 -3.04 -20.10
N PHE A 267 17.89 -2.08 -20.71
CA PHE A 267 17.49 -0.68 -20.71
C PHE A 267 16.47 -0.43 -21.82
N CYS A 268 15.37 0.23 -21.46
CA CYS A 268 14.27 0.60 -22.34
C CYS A 268 14.06 2.14 -22.33
N PRO A 269 13.35 2.71 -23.31
CA PRO A 269 12.99 4.12 -23.28
C PRO A 269 12.30 4.52 -21.96
N PRO A 270 12.50 5.75 -21.46
CA PRO A 270 11.87 6.21 -20.22
C PRO A 270 10.34 6.20 -20.34
N ILE A 271 9.67 5.96 -19.20
CA ILE A 271 8.20 6.07 -19.12
C ILE A 271 7.86 7.56 -19.01
N PRO A 272 6.98 8.08 -19.89
CA PRO A 272 6.51 9.46 -19.77
C PRO A 272 5.86 9.72 -18.39
N GLN A 273 6.12 10.88 -17.80
CA GLN A 273 5.54 11.31 -16.53
C GLN A 273 5.86 10.40 -15.32
N ASP A 274 6.92 9.58 -15.39
CA ASP A 274 7.41 8.89 -14.18
C ASP A 274 8.08 9.92 -13.25
N PRO A 275 7.62 10.11 -11.99
CA PRO A 275 8.22 11.09 -11.08
C PRO A 275 9.72 10.86 -10.88
N THR A 276 10.52 11.92 -10.90
CA THR A 276 11.97 11.81 -10.75
C THR A 276 12.37 11.38 -9.35
N ASN A 277 11.74 11.96 -8.30
CA ASN A 277 12.08 11.72 -6.90
C ASN A 277 10.82 11.51 -6.07
N ARG A 278 10.90 10.56 -5.12
CA ARG A 278 9.83 10.34 -4.17
C ARG A 278 10.40 9.94 -2.82
N ARG A 279 10.49 10.93 -1.91
CA ARG A 279 11.13 10.78 -0.60
C ARG A 279 10.26 11.41 0.50
N PRO A 280 9.89 10.66 1.56
CA PRO A 280 9.12 11.22 2.67
C PRO A 280 9.97 12.15 3.52
N ASP A 281 9.38 13.26 3.96
CA ASP A 281 9.81 13.90 5.20
C ASP A 281 9.18 13.11 6.36
N LEU A 282 9.99 12.53 7.22
CA LEU A 282 9.56 11.72 8.36
C LEU A 282 9.65 12.48 9.70
N THR A 283 9.86 13.79 9.67
CA THR A 283 9.98 14.61 10.89
C THR A 283 8.75 14.47 11.78
N LEU A 284 7.56 14.55 11.19
CA LEU A 284 6.30 14.38 11.92
C LEU A 284 6.11 12.94 12.41
N CYS A 285 6.45 11.96 11.56
CA CYS A 285 6.37 10.55 11.94
C CYS A 285 7.24 10.25 13.16
N ARG A 286 8.49 10.71 13.19
CA ARG A 286 9.40 10.55 14.34
C ARG A 286 8.89 11.23 15.62
N LYS A 287 8.15 12.33 15.49
CA LYS A 287 7.52 13.02 16.64
C LYS A 287 6.33 12.21 17.20
N ILE A 288 5.50 11.64 16.33
CA ILE A 288 4.29 10.91 16.71
C ILE A 288 4.62 9.47 17.13
N LEU A 289 5.58 8.84 16.46
CA LEU A 289 6.05 7.47 16.73
C LEU A 289 7.51 7.50 17.19
N PRO A 290 7.79 7.97 18.42
CA PRO A 290 9.15 7.99 18.93
C PRO A 290 9.70 6.55 18.96
N ASN A 291 10.96 6.39 18.61
CA ASN A 291 11.65 5.11 18.51
C ASN A 291 11.19 4.19 17.34
N TRP A 292 10.41 4.70 16.40
CA TRP A 292 10.18 3.99 15.15
C TRP A 292 11.10 4.52 14.04
N GLU A 293 11.69 3.60 13.31
CA GLU A 293 12.45 3.87 12.08
C GLU A 293 12.38 2.64 11.16
N ALA A 294 12.55 2.83 9.86
CA ALA A 294 12.74 1.75 8.92
C ALA A 294 14.16 1.16 9.11
N LYS A 295 14.25 -0.09 9.54
CA LYS A 295 15.50 -0.76 9.96
C LYS A 295 16.04 -1.72 8.92
N VAL A 296 15.15 -2.40 8.21
CA VAL A 296 15.52 -3.44 7.26
C VAL A 296 16.23 -2.81 6.07
N SER A 297 17.47 -3.27 5.80
CA SER A 297 18.19 -2.84 4.62
C SER A 297 17.53 -3.37 3.34
N TYR A 298 17.76 -2.68 2.21
CA TYR A 298 17.16 -3.16 0.97
C TYR A 298 17.75 -4.52 0.55
N GLU A 299 18.99 -4.82 0.87
CA GLU A 299 19.63 -6.09 0.59
C GLU A 299 18.94 -7.24 1.34
N GLU A 300 18.64 -7.04 2.60
CA GLU A 300 17.92 -8.03 3.40
C GLU A 300 16.50 -8.19 2.93
N GLY A 301 15.76 -7.08 2.78
CA GLY A 301 14.37 -7.10 2.34
C GLY A 301 14.19 -7.72 0.95
N ILE A 302 15.11 -7.44 0.00
CA ILE A 302 15.07 -8.07 -1.34
C ILE A 302 15.29 -9.58 -1.25
N ARG A 303 16.23 -10.07 -0.41
CA ARG A 303 16.44 -11.53 -0.25
C ARG A 303 15.17 -12.21 0.28
N GLN A 304 14.58 -11.69 1.34
CA GLN A 304 13.34 -12.24 1.91
C GLN A 304 12.19 -12.21 0.91
N THR A 305 12.09 -11.14 0.12
CA THR A 305 11.07 -11.01 -0.91
C THR A 305 11.32 -12.01 -2.05
N LEU A 306 12.57 -12.18 -2.48
CA LEU A 306 12.96 -13.15 -3.51
C LEU A 306 12.61 -14.59 -3.10
N ASP A 307 12.88 -14.96 -1.85
CA ASP A 307 12.57 -16.31 -1.36
C ASP A 307 11.06 -16.58 -1.38
N TRP A 308 10.25 -15.59 -1.03
CA TRP A 308 8.80 -15.68 -1.17
C TRP A 308 8.37 -15.81 -2.64
N PHE A 309 8.96 -15.00 -3.55
CA PHE A 309 8.65 -15.05 -4.99
C PHE A 309 9.00 -16.42 -5.62
N ARG A 310 10.11 -17.03 -5.22
CA ARG A 310 10.48 -18.38 -5.69
C ARG A 310 9.34 -19.38 -5.43
N VAL A 311 8.80 -19.37 -4.20
CA VAL A 311 7.68 -20.25 -3.85
C VAL A 311 6.45 -19.95 -4.70
N GLN A 312 6.14 -18.68 -4.97
CA GLN A 312 4.97 -18.31 -5.78
C GLN A 312 5.12 -18.73 -7.24
N VAL A 313 6.30 -18.57 -7.82
CA VAL A 313 6.60 -19.00 -9.19
C VAL A 313 6.51 -20.52 -9.31
N ASP A 314 7.07 -21.27 -8.35
CA ASP A 314 6.99 -22.72 -8.29
C ASP A 314 5.54 -23.23 -8.17
N LEU A 315 4.67 -22.46 -7.50
CA LEU A 315 3.22 -22.72 -7.42
C LEU A 315 2.44 -22.31 -8.69
N GLY A 316 3.12 -21.80 -9.73
CA GLY A 316 2.51 -21.43 -11.01
C GLY A 316 1.71 -20.12 -10.96
N GLN A 317 1.99 -19.23 -10.01
CA GLN A 317 1.40 -17.89 -9.99
C GLN A 317 1.81 -17.09 -11.24
N LYS A 318 0.87 -16.29 -11.78
CA LYS A 318 1.16 -15.42 -12.93
C LYS A 318 2.24 -14.41 -12.59
N THR A 319 3.26 -14.32 -13.42
CA THR A 319 4.40 -13.40 -13.24
C THR A 319 4.36 -12.21 -14.22
N ASP A 320 3.57 -12.30 -15.28
CA ASP A 320 3.43 -11.22 -16.26
C ASP A 320 2.48 -10.16 -15.71
N ALA A 321 3.04 -9.00 -15.38
CA ALA A 321 2.23 -7.83 -15.07
C ALA A 321 1.33 -7.49 -16.27
N PRO A 322 0.09 -7.04 -16.03
CA PRO A 322 -0.75 -6.57 -17.11
C PRO A 322 0.01 -5.49 -17.91
N THR A 323 0.03 -5.63 -19.22
CA THR A 323 0.69 -4.62 -20.08
C THR A 323 0.09 -3.26 -19.75
N PRO A 324 0.90 -2.23 -19.48
CA PRO A 324 0.39 -0.88 -19.27
C PRO A 324 -0.49 -0.50 -20.48
N VAL A 325 -1.68 0.02 -20.21
CA VAL A 325 -2.54 0.55 -21.25
C VAL A 325 -1.74 1.63 -21.98
N ARG A 326 -1.40 1.39 -23.25
CA ARG A 326 -0.80 2.43 -24.08
C ARG A 326 -1.87 3.50 -24.24
N LEU A 327 -1.62 4.65 -23.67
CA LEU A 327 -2.39 5.84 -23.99
C LEU A 327 -1.95 6.23 -25.40
N GLU A 328 -2.80 5.97 -26.38
CA GLU A 328 -2.67 6.61 -27.68
C GLU A 328 -2.86 8.11 -27.43
N SER A 329 -1.86 8.89 -27.85
CA SER A 329 -1.79 10.35 -27.73
C SER A 329 -2.86 11.05 -28.55
#